data_11eeac6695e72cd42d237f6732a77360
#
_entry.id   11eeac6695e72cd42d237f6732a77360
#
_cell.length_a   1.000
_cell.length_b   1.000
_cell.length_c   1.000
_cell.angle_alpha   90.00
_cell.angle_beta   90.00
_cell.angle_gamma   90.00
#
_symmetry.space_group_name_H-M   'P 1'
#
loop_
_entity.id
_entity.type
_entity.pdbx_description
1 polymer ?
#
loop_
_entity_poly.entity_id
_entity_poly.type
_entity_poly.pdbx_seq_one_letter_code
_entity_poly.pdbx_strand_id
1 'polypeptide(L)'
;GNYDDLPSNAQNAYKGYEKNGWKGNYSGQASGTRAGKVYDNYDFKLPTMDSRGNSITYKEFDVNPPTSGIGRDASRFVTGSDGSIYYTDSHYGQSVSPTGLPPFIKIK
;
A
#
# COMPACT_ATOMS: atom_id res chain seq x y z
N GLY A 1 -13.82 8.84 -1.71
CA GLY A 1 -13.86 9.50 -0.45
C GLY A 1 -12.80 9.07 0.52
N ASN A 2 -12.24 7.90 0.35
CA ASN A 2 -11.37 7.34 1.38
C ASN A 2 -9.98 7.99 1.44
N TYR A 3 -9.54 8.63 0.35
CA TYR A 3 -8.27 9.34 0.37
C TYR A 3 -8.24 10.43 1.46
N ASP A 4 -9.32 11.17 1.61
CA ASP A 4 -9.38 12.27 2.58
C ASP A 4 -9.33 11.77 4.03
N ASP A 5 -9.65 10.50 4.26
CA ASP A 5 -9.62 9.89 5.58
C ASP A 5 -8.23 9.35 5.95
N LEU A 6 -7.30 9.31 5.00
CA LEU A 6 -5.94 8.84 5.27
C LEU A 6 -5.19 9.84 6.15
N PRO A 7 -4.27 9.37 7.02
CA PRO A 7 -3.39 10.28 7.74
C PRO A 7 -2.51 11.06 6.76
N SER A 8 -2.03 12.23 7.18
CA SER A 8 -1.32 13.15 6.28
C SER A 8 -0.07 12.52 5.65
N ASN A 9 0.67 11.70 6.38
CA ASN A 9 1.83 11.00 5.85
C ASN A 9 1.45 10.04 4.71
N ALA A 10 0.31 9.36 4.84
CA ALA A 10 -0.18 8.47 3.79
C ALA A 10 -0.67 9.27 2.58
N GLN A 11 -1.35 10.39 2.80
CA GLN A 11 -1.76 11.26 1.70
C GLN A 11 -0.56 11.77 0.91
N ASN A 12 0.51 12.18 1.60
CA ASN A 12 1.73 12.66 0.96
C ASN A 12 2.41 11.57 0.15
N ALA A 13 2.53 10.37 0.70
CA ALA A 13 3.10 9.23 -0.03
C ALA A 13 2.25 8.86 -1.25
N TYR A 14 0.93 8.86 -1.09
CA TYR A 14 0.01 8.59 -2.20
C TYR A 14 0.26 9.55 -3.37
N LYS A 15 0.34 10.85 -3.08
CA LYS A 15 0.60 11.87 -4.10
C LYS A 15 1.93 11.64 -4.81
N GLY A 16 2.96 11.27 -4.06
CA GLY A 16 4.27 10.98 -4.64
C GLY A 16 4.24 9.79 -5.59
N TYR A 17 3.60 8.71 -5.17
CA TYR A 17 3.47 7.53 -6.03
C TYR A 17 2.57 7.78 -7.23
N GLU A 18 1.45 8.46 -7.02
CA GLU A 18 0.52 8.78 -8.11
C GLU A 18 1.24 9.58 -9.19
N LYS A 19 2.06 10.54 -8.80
CA LYS A 19 2.79 11.41 -9.72
C LYS A 19 3.75 10.62 -10.62
N ASN A 20 4.33 9.51 -10.13
CA ASN A 20 5.19 8.67 -10.96
C ASN A 20 4.47 7.45 -11.53
N GLY A 21 3.15 7.40 -11.42
CA GLY A 21 2.34 6.31 -11.98
C GLY A 21 2.48 4.99 -11.25
N TRP A 22 2.84 5.02 -9.95
CA TRP A 22 3.01 3.81 -9.13
C TRP A 22 4.06 2.84 -9.70
N LYS A 23 5.10 3.39 -10.31
CA LYS A 23 6.15 2.59 -10.97
C LYS A 23 7.25 2.13 -10.02
N GLY A 24 7.28 2.63 -8.81
CA GLY A 24 8.33 2.34 -7.84
C GLY A 24 8.57 3.55 -6.96
N ASN A 25 9.77 3.70 -6.44
CA ASN A 25 10.11 4.85 -5.61
C ASN A 25 9.97 6.16 -6.38
N TYR A 26 9.45 7.19 -5.72
CA TYR A 26 9.42 8.52 -6.30
C TYR A 26 10.63 9.33 -5.82
N SER A 27 10.93 10.40 -6.53
CA SER A 27 12.09 11.26 -6.25
C SER A 27 12.03 11.81 -4.83
N GLY A 28 13.13 11.70 -4.10
CA GLY A 28 13.26 12.23 -2.76
C GLY A 28 12.92 11.26 -1.63
N GLN A 29 12.48 10.04 -1.95
CA GLN A 29 12.25 9.05 -0.89
C GLN A 29 13.56 8.62 -0.24
N ALA A 30 13.48 8.33 1.06
CA ALA A 30 14.63 7.89 1.83
C ALA A 30 15.11 6.51 1.37
N SER A 31 16.43 6.31 1.45
CA SER A 31 17.04 5.00 1.18
C SER A 31 16.41 3.92 2.05
N GLY A 32 16.17 2.75 1.46
CA GLY A 32 15.54 1.63 2.17
C GLY A 32 14.01 1.62 2.09
N THR A 33 13.39 2.69 1.58
CA THR A 33 11.95 2.69 1.30
C THR A 33 11.68 1.72 0.16
N ARG A 34 10.77 0.78 0.39
CA ARG A 34 10.46 -0.27 -0.58
C ARG A 34 9.20 0.10 -1.37
N ALA A 35 9.27 0.00 -2.70
CA ALA A 35 8.14 0.38 -3.54
C ALA A 35 8.12 -0.44 -4.83
N GLY A 36 6.95 -1.02 -5.16
CA GLY A 36 6.77 -1.76 -6.40
C GLY A 36 7.12 -3.25 -6.31
N LYS A 37 7.31 -3.80 -5.12
CA LYS A 37 7.52 -5.24 -4.95
C LYS A 37 6.21 -5.99 -5.10
N VAL A 38 6.30 -7.24 -5.58
CA VAL A 38 5.13 -8.11 -5.67
C VAL A 38 4.57 -8.38 -4.27
N TYR A 39 3.26 -8.21 -4.13
CA TYR A 39 2.50 -8.65 -2.97
C TYR A 39 1.68 -9.87 -3.37
N ASP A 40 1.87 -11.00 -2.72
CA ASP A 40 1.33 -12.29 -3.18
C ASP A 40 -0.12 -12.54 -2.78
N ASN A 41 -0.71 -11.73 -1.87
CA ASN A 41 -2.10 -11.92 -1.43
C ASN A 41 -2.36 -13.37 -0.95
N TYR A 42 -1.39 -13.95 -0.23
CA TYR A 42 -1.38 -15.36 0.11
C TYR A 42 -2.57 -15.80 0.96
N ASP A 43 -3.15 -14.90 1.73
CA ASP A 43 -4.32 -15.17 2.58
C ASP A 43 -5.64 -14.78 1.94
N PHE A 44 -5.63 -14.36 0.67
CA PHE A 44 -6.82 -14.05 -0.12
C PHE A 44 -7.71 -12.97 0.48
N LYS A 45 -7.15 -12.04 1.26
CA LYS A 45 -7.92 -10.91 1.79
C LYS A 45 -8.36 -9.93 0.71
N LEU A 46 -7.60 -9.85 -0.39
CA LEU A 46 -7.94 -9.04 -1.55
C LEU A 46 -8.51 -9.92 -2.66
N PRO A 47 -9.33 -9.36 -3.57
CA PRO A 47 -9.88 -10.11 -4.69
C PRO A 47 -8.80 -10.78 -5.53
N THR A 48 -9.06 -11.98 -6.01
CA THR A 48 -8.11 -12.74 -6.82
C THR A 48 -8.36 -12.60 -8.31
N MET A 49 -9.58 -12.22 -8.69
CA MET A 49 -9.98 -12.06 -10.10
C MET A 49 -10.72 -10.75 -10.29
N ASP A 50 -10.55 -10.16 -11.47
CA ASP A 50 -11.31 -9.00 -11.89
C ASP A 50 -12.66 -9.43 -12.48
N SER A 51 -13.48 -8.44 -12.91
CA SER A 51 -14.82 -8.71 -13.45
C SER A 51 -14.80 -9.47 -14.78
N ARG A 52 -13.63 -9.53 -15.43
CA ARG A 52 -13.45 -10.25 -16.71
C ARG A 52 -12.88 -11.67 -16.51
N GLY A 53 -12.67 -12.08 -15.25
CA GLY A 53 -12.09 -13.38 -14.95
C GLY A 53 -10.57 -13.43 -15.03
N ASN A 54 -9.89 -12.29 -15.18
CA ASN A 54 -8.44 -12.24 -15.18
C ASN A 54 -7.91 -12.20 -13.74
N SER A 55 -6.83 -12.91 -13.49
CA SER A 55 -6.16 -12.86 -12.19
C SER A 55 -5.63 -11.45 -11.92
N ILE A 56 -5.81 -10.98 -10.68
CA ILE A 56 -5.28 -9.70 -10.24
C ILE A 56 -3.92 -9.93 -9.60
N THR A 57 -2.90 -9.22 -10.08
CA THR A 57 -1.58 -9.20 -9.47
C THR A 57 -1.44 -7.91 -8.67
N TYR A 58 -0.73 -7.98 -7.54
CA TYR A 58 -0.59 -6.86 -6.62
C TYR A 58 0.86 -6.48 -6.40
N LYS A 59 1.09 -5.19 -6.10
CA LYS A 59 2.39 -4.66 -5.71
C LYS A 59 2.24 -3.85 -4.44
N GLU A 60 3.27 -3.87 -3.59
CA GLU A 60 3.28 -3.15 -2.32
C GLU A 60 4.21 -1.95 -2.36
N PHE A 61 3.85 -0.91 -1.59
CA PHE A 61 4.55 0.37 -1.54
C PHE A 61 4.59 0.86 -0.10
N ASP A 62 5.77 1.15 0.42
CA ASP A 62 5.92 1.71 1.76
C ASP A 62 5.32 3.11 1.83
N VAL A 63 4.59 3.40 2.90
CA VAL A 63 4.08 4.74 3.17
C VAL A 63 5.17 5.60 3.79
N ASN A 64 5.88 5.08 4.79
CA ASN A 64 6.90 5.80 5.54
C ASN A 64 8.28 5.25 5.26
N PRO A 65 9.34 6.08 5.41
CA PRO A 65 10.71 5.58 5.33
C PRO A 65 11.00 4.64 6.50
N PRO A 66 11.96 3.71 6.34
CA PRO A 66 12.36 2.86 7.45
C PRO A 66 13.00 3.69 8.56
N THR A 67 12.80 3.28 9.80
CA THR A 67 13.42 3.90 10.96
C THR A 67 14.73 3.20 11.28
N SER A 68 15.79 3.98 11.43
CA SER A 68 17.11 3.44 11.74
C SER A 68 17.07 2.56 13.01
N GLY A 69 17.59 1.33 12.89
CA GLY A 69 17.63 0.38 14.01
C GLY A 69 16.31 -0.36 14.28
N ILE A 70 15.21 0.09 13.67
CA ILE A 70 13.88 -0.52 13.87
C ILE A 70 13.38 -1.18 12.58
N GLY A 71 13.67 -0.57 11.44
CA GLY A 71 13.24 -1.06 10.14
C GLY A 71 11.94 -0.42 9.67
N ARG A 72 11.23 -1.14 8.81
CA ARG A 72 10.00 -0.66 8.17
C ARG A 72 8.82 -0.82 9.11
N ASP A 73 7.91 0.16 9.12
CA ASP A 73 6.68 0.06 9.90
C ASP A 73 5.62 -0.78 9.15
N ALA A 74 4.36 -0.70 9.60
CA ALA A 74 3.28 -1.54 9.08
C ALA A 74 2.39 -0.85 8.04
N SER A 75 2.72 0.40 7.65
CA SER A 75 1.88 1.17 6.72
C SER A 75 2.30 0.95 5.28
N ARG A 76 1.34 0.57 4.43
CA ARG A 76 1.58 0.24 3.02
C ARG A 76 0.44 0.72 2.15
N PHE A 77 0.75 0.96 0.87
CA PHE A 77 -0.25 0.88 -0.19
C PHE A 77 -0.06 -0.42 -0.96
N VAL A 78 -1.15 -0.94 -1.50
CA VAL A 78 -1.13 -2.09 -2.40
C VAL A 78 -1.91 -1.70 -3.66
N THR A 79 -1.29 -1.87 -4.82
CA THR A 79 -1.95 -1.60 -6.11
C THR A 79 -2.22 -2.91 -6.82
N GLY A 80 -3.41 -3.01 -7.42
CA GLY A 80 -3.78 -4.16 -8.22
C GLY A 80 -3.67 -3.91 -9.71
N SER A 81 -3.46 -4.96 -10.47
CA SER A 81 -3.43 -4.91 -11.94
C SER A 81 -4.77 -4.49 -12.54
N ASP A 82 -5.85 -4.53 -11.75
CA ASP A 82 -7.17 -4.05 -12.13
C ASP A 82 -7.36 -2.55 -11.87
N GLY A 83 -6.32 -1.85 -11.45
CA GLY A 83 -6.37 -0.42 -11.13
C GLY A 83 -6.79 -0.11 -9.71
N SER A 84 -7.04 -1.12 -8.88
CA SER A 84 -7.40 -0.92 -7.49
C SER A 84 -6.20 -0.45 -6.66
N ILE A 85 -6.50 0.34 -5.60
CA ILE A 85 -5.50 0.80 -4.65
C ILE A 85 -6.06 0.63 -3.26
N TYR A 86 -5.28 0.00 -2.38
CA TYR A 86 -5.64 -0.27 -0.99
C TYR A 86 -4.60 0.34 -0.05
N TYR A 87 -5.05 0.69 1.15
CA TYR A 87 -4.20 1.14 2.24
C TYR A 87 -4.32 0.18 3.41
N THR A 88 -3.21 -0.09 4.07
CA THR A 88 -3.15 -0.84 5.32
C THR A 88 -2.21 -0.13 6.29
N ASP A 89 -2.54 -0.14 7.59
CA ASP A 89 -1.62 0.30 8.64
C ASP A 89 -1.32 -0.81 9.65
N SER A 90 -1.64 -2.06 9.28
CA SER A 90 -1.48 -3.24 10.12
C SER A 90 -0.66 -4.33 9.46
N HIS A 91 0.20 -3.98 8.49
CA HIS A 91 0.98 -4.95 7.75
C HIS A 91 0.06 -6.05 7.18
N TYR A 92 -0.94 -5.62 6.42
CA TYR A 92 -1.92 -6.50 5.75
C TYR A 92 -2.79 -7.29 6.75
N GLY A 93 -2.95 -6.77 7.96
CA GLY A 93 -3.71 -7.43 9.02
C GLY A 93 -2.88 -8.38 9.88
N GLN A 94 -1.58 -8.46 9.65
CA GLN A 94 -0.68 -9.31 10.45
C GLN A 94 -0.37 -8.70 11.82
N SER A 95 -0.54 -7.40 11.98
CA SER A 95 -0.36 -6.70 13.26
C SER A 95 -1.63 -5.90 13.57
N VAL A 96 -1.67 -5.31 14.78
CA VAL A 96 -2.82 -4.52 15.21
C VAL A 96 -2.76 -3.14 14.57
N SER A 97 -3.88 -2.68 14.00
CA SER A 97 -3.98 -1.32 13.50
C SER A 97 -3.94 -0.34 14.67
N PRO A 98 -3.04 0.67 14.66
CA PRO A 98 -2.99 1.66 15.73
C PRO A 98 -4.24 2.55 15.77
N THR A 99 -5.01 2.59 14.70
CA THR A 99 -6.23 3.41 14.60
C THR A 99 -7.50 2.58 14.50
N GLY A 100 -7.41 1.26 14.64
CA GLY A 100 -8.58 0.38 14.60
C GLY A 100 -9.11 0.09 13.21
N LEU A 101 -8.29 0.25 12.18
CA LEU A 101 -8.69 -0.01 10.80
C LEU A 101 -8.72 -1.51 10.48
N PRO A 102 -9.56 -1.92 9.50
CA PRO A 102 -9.49 -3.28 8.97
C PRO A 102 -8.16 -3.52 8.25
N PRO A 103 -7.84 -4.78 7.91
CA PRO A 103 -6.59 -5.11 7.20
C PRO A 103 -6.33 -4.28 5.96
N PHE A 104 -7.38 -3.95 5.20
CA PHE A 104 -7.27 -3.12 4.01
C PHE A 104 -8.43 -2.14 3.92
N ILE A 105 -8.13 -0.93 3.44
CA ILE A 105 -9.14 0.06 3.06
C ILE A 105 -8.97 0.32 1.57
N LYS A 106 -10.03 0.18 0.81
CA LYS A 106 -10.00 0.45 -0.62
C LYS A 106 -10.06 1.95 -0.87
N ILE A 107 -9.03 2.49 -1.53
CA ILE A 107 -8.95 3.91 -1.88
C ILE A 107 -9.49 4.16 -3.29
N LYS A 108 -9.21 3.22 -4.19
CA LYS A 108 -9.61 3.39 -5.59
C LYS A 108 -10.01 2.07 -6.26
#